data_340bbb8858f1ab90565021b97ce47706
#
_entry.id   340bbb8858f1ab90565021b97ce47706
#
_cell.length_a   1.000
_cell.length_b   1.000
_cell.length_c   1.000
_cell.angle_alpha   90.00
_cell.angle_beta   90.00
_cell.angle_gamma   90.00
#
_symmetry.space_group_name_H-M   'P 1'
#
loop_
_entity.id
_entity.type
_entity.pdbx_description
1 polymer ?
#
loop_
_entity_poly.entity_id
_entity_poly.type
_entity_poly.pdbx_seq_one_letter_code
_entity_poly.pdbx_strand_id
1 'polypeptide(L)'
;FLDKSIDPKFIFKGEINFFPFFLNFIGDTQNINVSTLFNSESILAQFFKTEILNNKNLNIETVINSKKVIPFNNLNNLTAKIKIEEGLIDIDDTKFSWFNYANFQISDSLIYINNNNLVLDGKFVAVFDNFNVIYKCLQSSRNYRKELKKIEFNFNYNFDQEIINFS
;
A
#
# COMPACT_ATOMS: atom_id res chain seq x y z
N PHE A 1 9.99 -13.05 17.30
CA PHE A 1 9.10 -13.47 16.21
C PHE A 1 9.50 -12.69 14.97
N LEU A 2 10.32 -13.27 14.10
CA LEU A 2 10.56 -12.71 12.76
C LEU A 2 9.28 -12.95 11.94
N ASP A 3 8.62 -11.88 11.58
CA ASP A 3 7.50 -11.95 10.66
C ASP A 3 7.96 -12.59 9.34
N LYS A 4 7.37 -13.74 8.98
CA LYS A 4 7.71 -14.46 7.74
C LYS A 4 7.32 -13.69 6.47
N SER A 5 6.74 -12.50 6.61
CA SER A 5 6.30 -11.65 5.50
C SER A 5 7.45 -10.93 4.78
N ILE A 6 8.59 -10.77 5.46
CA ILE A 6 9.74 -10.02 4.93
C ILE A 6 10.90 -10.98 4.69
N ASP A 7 11.53 -10.87 3.52
CA ASP A 7 12.75 -11.62 3.17
C ASP A 7 13.83 -11.36 4.23
N PRO A 8 14.56 -12.40 4.71
CA PRO A 8 15.65 -12.25 5.67
C PRO A 8 16.80 -11.33 5.18
N LYS A 9 16.79 -10.91 3.93
CA LYS A 9 17.71 -9.92 3.36
C LYS A 9 17.18 -8.48 3.39
N PHE A 10 16.28 -8.18 4.29
CA PHE A 10 15.78 -6.82 4.47
C PHE A 10 16.91 -5.92 4.98
N ILE A 11 17.24 -4.91 4.20
CA ILE A 11 18.25 -3.90 4.53
C ILE A 11 17.51 -2.60 4.82
N PHE A 12 17.74 -2.01 5.96
CA PHE A 12 17.12 -0.74 6.32
C PHE A 12 18.16 0.30 6.74
N LYS A 13 17.80 1.55 6.54
CA LYS A 13 18.50 2.73 7.05
C LYS A 13 17.47 3.71 7.59
N GLY A 14 17.81 4.39 8.65
CA GLY A 14 16.93 5.41 9.20
C GLY A 14 17.57 6.19 10.31
N GLU A 15 16.85 7.17 10.76
CA GLU A 15 17.20 8.02 11.89
C GLU A 15 16.01 8.14 12.84
N ILE A 16 16.30 8.25 14.12
CA ILE A 16 15.33 8.46 15.17
C ILE A 16 15.77 9.65 16.02
N ASN A 17 14.83 10.54 16.29
CA ASN A 17 14.95 11.60 17.27
C ASN A 17 13.86 11.42 18.32
N PHE A 18 14.19 11.58 19.59
CA PHE A 18 13.24 11.37 20.68
C PHE A 18 12.55 12.68 21.13
N PHE A 19 13.12 13.85 20.83
CA PHE A 19 12.61 15.14 21.29
C PHE A 19 12.81 16.24 20.22
N PRO A 20 11.78 16.58 19.40
CA PRO A 20 10.48 15.91 19.25
C PRO A 20 10.66 14.51 18.68
N PHE A 21 9.67 13.63 18.89
CA PHE A 21 9.77 12.28 18.32
C PHE A 21 9.64 12.33 16.80
N PHE A 22 10.66 11.84 16.15
CA PHE A 22 10.74 11.71 14.71
C PHE A 22 11.42 10.39 14.34
N LEU A 23 10.82 9.64 13.46
CA LEU A 23 11.38 8.42 12.90
C LEU A 23 11.30 8.48 11.38
N ASN A 24 12.45 8.44 10.72
CA ASN A 24 12.53 8.22 9.28
C ASN A 24 13.21 6.88 9.01
N PHE A 25 12.61 6.09 8.13
CA PHE A 25 13.05 4.73 7.89
C PHE A 25 12.86 4.36 6.42
N ILE A 26 13.93 3.89 5.79
CA ILE A 26 13.91 3.39 4.42
C ILE A 26 14.43 1.96 4.43
N GLY A 27 13.63 1.04 3.90
CA GLY A 27 13.94 -0.37 3.82
C GLY A 27 13.86 -0.91 2.39
N ASP A 28 14.82 -1.78 2.05
CA ASP A 28 14.88 -2.46 0.76
C ASP A 28 14.80 -3.97 0.97
N THR A 29 13.93 -4.63 0.21
CA THR A 29 13.78 -6.09 0.23
C THR A 29 13.62 -6.66 -1.19
N GLN A 30 13.89 -7.93 -1.37
CA GLN A 30 13.64 -8.61 -2.64
C GLN A 30 12.16 -8.99 -2.82
N ASN A 31 11.52 -9.40 -1.72
CA ASN A 31 10.14 -9.87 -1.72
C ASN A 31 9.40 -9.33 -0.51
N ILE A 32 8.16 -8.93 -0.69
CA ILE A 32 7.25 -8.57 0.39
C ILE A 32 5.95 -9.36 0.26
N ASN A 33 5.48 -9.90 1.37
CA ASN A 33 4.19 -10.58 1.41
C ASN A 33 3.11 -9.63 1.94
N VAL A 34 2.36 -9.03 1.02
CA VAL A 34 1.32 -8.05 1.38
C VAL A 34 0.11 -8.68 2.06
N SER A 35 -0.19 -9.96 1.79
CA SER A 35 -1.31 -10.64 2.44
C SER A 35 -1.12 -10.78 3.95
N THR A 36 0.11 -10.94 4.41
CA THR A 36 0.39 -11.01 5.85
C THR A 36 0.50 -9.64 6.51
N LEU A 37 0.78 -8.59 5.74
CA LEU A 37 0.85 -7.22 6.27
C LEU A 37 -0.54 -6.60 6.43
N PHE A 38 -1.42 -6.86 5.47
CA PHE A 38 -2.76 -6.25 5.39
C PHE A 38 -3.89 -7.17 5.85
N ASN A 39 -3.57 -8.25 6.56
CA ASN A 39 -4.58 -9.06 7.24
C ASN A 39 -4.98 -8.35 8.55
N SER A 40 -6.27 -8.44 8.93
CA SER A 40 -6.81 -7.86 10.17
C SER A 40 -6.12 -8.36 11.44
N GLU A 41 -5.56 -9.57 11.41
CA GLU A 41 -4.81 -10.19 12.51
C GLU A 41 -3.31 -9.84 12.49
N SER A 42 -2.84 -9.10 11.48
CA SER A 42 -1.43 -8.72 11.38
C SER A 42 -1.03 -7.82 12.56
N ILE A 43 0.23 -7.90 12.96
CA ILE A 43 0.79 -7.02 14.00
C ILE A 43 0.61 -5.56 13.60
N LEU A 44 0.77 -5.23 12.32
CA LEU A 44 0.61 -3.87 11.80
C LEU A 44 -0.84 -3.38 11.96
N ALA A 45 -1.83 -4.20 11.56
CA ALA A 45 -3.25 -3.85 11.70
C ALA A 45 -3.64 -3.70 13.18
N GLN A 46 -3.17 -4.62 14.04
CA GLN A 46 -3.41 -4.52 15.49
C GLN A 46 -2.77 -3.25 16.07
N PHE A 47 -1.58 -2.89 15.61
CA PHE A 47 -0.90 -1.69 16.07
C PHE A 47 -1.67 -0.41 15.66
N PHE A 48 -2.20 -0.35 14.45
CA PHE A 48 -3.08 0.75 14.02
C PHE A 48 -4.35 0.82 14.87
N LYS A 49 -4.94 -0.31 15.27
CA LYS A 49 -6.14 -0.36 16.12
C LYS A 49 -5.91 0.11 17.55
N THR A 50 -4.68 0.13 18.04
CA THR A 50 -4.39 0.65 19.39
C THR A 50 -4.55 2.16 19.52
N GLU A 51 -4.68 2.87 18.40
CA GLU A 51 -4.71 4.34 18.33
C GLU A 51 -3.47 5.04 18.93
N ILE A 52 -2.44 4.29 19.31
CA ILE A 52 -1.17 4.86 19.84
C ILE A 52 -0.56 5.80 18.79
N LEU A 53 -0.73 5.48 17.51
CA LEU A 53 -0.21 6.27 16.40
C LEU A 53 -0.99 7.57 16.16
N ASN A 54 -2.19 7.73 16.74
CA ASN A 54 -2.98 8.96 16.65
C ASN A 54 -2.47 10.06 17.58
N ASN A 55 -1.25 9.92 18.07
CA ASN A 55 -0.60 10.91 18.92
C ASN A 55 0.00 12.04 18.06
N LYS A 56 -0.43 13.28 18.30
CA LYS A 56 0.05 14.49 17.59
C LYS A 56 1.54 14.76 17.72
N ASN A 57 2.20 14.14 18.68
CA ASN A 57 3.65 14.28 18.87
C ASN A 57 4.47 13.22 18.12
N LEU A 58 3.81 12.29 17.42
CA LEU A 58 4.48 11.30 16.59
C LEU A 58 4.61 11.83 15.16
N ASN A 59 5.83 11.74 14.65
CA ASN A 59 6.13 12.03 13.26
C ASN A 59 6.97 10.87 12.71
N ILE A 60 6.36 10.05 11.85
CA ILE A 60 6.98 8.85 11.30
C ILE A 60 6.83 8.87 9.79
N GLU A 61 7.93 8.66 9.10
CA GLU A 61 7.93 8.42 7.66
C GLU A 61 8.68 7.12 7.36
N THR A 62 8.00 6.17 6.75
CA THR A 62 8.57 4.87 6.40
C THR A 62 8.40 4.62 4.91
N VAL A 63 9.48 4.28 4.23
CA VAL A 63 9.49 3.86 2.83
C VAL A 63 10.03 2.45 2.73
N ILE A 64 9.28 1.54 2.14
CA ILE A 64 9.68 0.16 1.90
C ILE A 64 9.67 -0.10 0.40
N ASN A 65 10.83 -0.43 -0.13
CA ASN A 65 11.00 -0.83 -1.52
C ASN A 65 11.07 -2.35 -1.63
N SER A 66 10.31 -2.92 -2.55
CA SER A 66 10.37 -4.35 -2.84
C SER A 66 10.35 -4.62 -4.34
N LYS A 67 11.19 -5.55 -4.80
CA LYS A 67 11.21 -5.92 -6.22
C LYS A 67 10.02 -6.78 -6.60
N LYS A 68 9.50 -7.60 -5.70
CA LYS A 68 8.39 -8.52 -5.94
C LYS A 68 7.34 -8.40 -4.83
N VAL A 69 6.08 -8.60 -5.20
CA VAL A 69 4.94 -8.57 -4.29
C VAL A 69 4.31 -9.96 -4.24
N ILE A 70 4.37 -10.62 -3.09
CA ILE A 70 3.77 -11.94 -2.87
C ILE A 70 2.37 -11.74 -2.24
N PRO A 71 1.36 -12.50 -2.64
CA PRO A 71 1.36 -13.61 -3.60
C PRO A 71 1.18 -13.20 -5.09
N PHE A 72 1.20 -11.93 -5.39
CA PHE A 72 0.92 -11.38 -6.72
C PHE A 72 2.17 -11.40 -7.61
N ASN A 73 2.52 -12.56 -8.17
CA ASN A 73 3.72 -12.73 -8.99
C ASN A 73 3.85 -11.77 -10.18
N ASN A 74 2.76 -11.13 -10.57
CA ASN A 74 2.70 -10.17 -11.66
C ASN A 74 2.97 -8.73 -11.22
N LEU A 75 2.96 -8.46 -9.91
CA LEU A 75 3.25 -7.15 -9.35
C LEU A 75 4.72 -7.05 -8.94
N ASN A 76 5.32 -5.93 -9.24
CA ASN A 76 6.74 -5.67 -8.98
C ASN A 76 6.98 -4.19 -8.68
N ASN A 77 8.21 -3.88 -8.30
CA ASN A 77 8.69 -2.51 -8.03
C ASN A 77 7.76 -1.77 -7.05
N LEU A 78 7.38 -2.42 -5.96
CA LEU A 78 6.61 -1.78 -4.91
C LEU A 78 7.51 -0.76 -4.18
N THR A 79 7.02 0.46 -4.06
CA THR A 79 7.45 1.46 -3.09
C THR A 79 6.26 1.74 -2.19
N ALA A 80 6.22 1.16 -1.02
CA ALA A 80 5.19 1.43 -0.02
C ALA A 80 5.66 2.56 0.88
N LYS A 81 4.86 3.61 1.01
CA LYS A 81 5.12 4.75 1.87
C LYS A 81 4.07 4.79 2.96
N ILE A 82 4.49 4.92 4.22
CA ILE A 82 3.61 5.12 5.36
C ILE A 82 4.06 6.39 6.06
N LYS A 83 3.16 7.35 6.19
CA LYS A 83 3.39 8.60 6.91
C LYS A 83 2.44 8.69 8.08
N ILE A 84 2.96 9.08 9.23
CA ILE A 84 2.18 9.38 10.42
C ILE A 84 2.58 10.79 10.87
N GLU A 85 1.64 11.70 10.81
CA GLU A 85 1.84 13.10 11.15
C GLU A 85 0.59 13.66 11.82
N GLU A 86 0.75 14.32 12.95
CA GLU A 86 -0.35 14.92 13.72
C GLU A 86 -1.50 13.96 14.08
N GLY A 87 -1.21 12.67 14.20
CA GLY A 87 -2.18 11.62 14.48
C GLY A 87 -2.95 11.11 13.24
N LEU A 88 -2.60 11.57 12.05
CA LEU A 88 -3.12 11.06 10.79
C LEU A 88 -2.15 10.04 10.19
N ILE A 89 -2.69 9.00 9.61
CA ILE A 89 -1.91 7.91 9.00
C ILE A 89 -2.31 7.82 7.53
N ASP A 90 -1.36 8.04 6.65
CA ASP A 90 -1.57 7.90 5.21
C ASP A 90 -0.56 6.93 4.58
N ILE A 91 -0.87 6.48 3.38
CA ILE A 91 -0.01 5.67 2.53
C ILE A 91 0.16 6.30 1.15
N ASP A 92 0.09 7.61 1.10
CA ASP A 92 0.23 8.38 -0.13
C ASP A 92 1.56 8.11 -0.83
N ASP A 93 1.55 8.23 -2.16
CA ASP A 93 2.70 7.90 -3.00
C ASP A 93 3.13 6.42 -2.98
N THR A 94 2.34 5.53 -2.38
CA THR A 94 2.55 4.09 -2.57
C THR A 94 2.36 3.74 -4.04
N LYS A 95 3.40 3.12 -4.63
CA LYS A 95 3.48 2.81 -6.07
C LYS A 95 3.88 1.37 -6.29
N PHE A 96 3.35 0.76 -7.34
CA PHE A 96 3.78 -0.56 -7.81
C PHE A 96 3.47 -0.71 -9.29
N SER A 97 4.06 -1.72 -9.93
CA SER A 97 3.91 -1.93 -11.37
C SER A 97 3.36 -3.34 -11.65
N TRP A 98 2.61 -3.47 -12.71
CA TRP A 98 2.26 -4.76 -13.31
C TRP A 98 3.15 -4.98 -14.51
N PHE A 99 4.31 -5.61 -14.28
CA PHE A 99 5.41 -5.68 -15.25
C PHE A 99 5.72 -4.30 -15.86
N ASN A 100 5.76 -4.25 -17.20
CA ASN A 100 5.86 -3.02 -18.00
C ASN A 100 4.54 -2.65 -18.67
N TYR A 101 3.40 -3.13 -18.17
CA TYR A 101 2.09 -2.92 -18.79
C TYR A 101 1.31 -1.79 -18.13
N ALA A 102 1.45 -1.65 -16.83
CA ALA A 102 0.75 -0.63 -16.08
C ALA A 102 1.52 -0.22 -14.82
N ASN A 103 1.35 1.02 -14.41
CA ASN A 103 1.84 1.59 -13.17
C ASN A 103 0.67 2.03 -12.31
N PHE A 104 0.73 1.71 -11.03
CA PHE A 104 -0.31 2.00 -10.05
C PHE A 104 0.21 2.93 -8.98
N GLN A 105 -0.67 3.79 -8.48
CA GLN A 105 -0.38 4.70 -7.38
C GLN A 105 -1.59 4.85 -6.48
N ILE A 106 -1.35 4.98 -5.17
CA ILE A 106 -2.33 5.38 -4.16
C ILE A 106 -2.05 6.82 -3.77
N SER A 107 -3.09 7.64 -3.66
CA SER A 107 -3.03 9.02 -3.20
C SER A 107 -4.30 9.37 -2.42
N ASP A 108 -4.29 10.54 -1.78
CA ASP A 108 -5.42 11.05 -0.99
C ASP A 108 -5.93 10.00 0.01
N SER A 109 -5.00 9.32 0.66
CA SER A 109 -5.29 8.15 1.50
C SER A 109 -5.35 8.52 2.98
N LEU A 110 -6.17 7.79 3.73
CA LEU A 110 -6.28 7.90 5.18
C LEU A 110 -6.61 6.55 5.80
N ILE A 111 -5.84 6.13 6.79
CA ILE A 111 -6.11 4.95 7.62
C ILE A 111 -6.72 5.44 8.95
N TYR A 112 -7.88 4.90 9.30
CA TYR A 112 -8.60 5.29 10.51
C TYR A 112 -9.48 4.16 11.05
N ILE A 113 -9.98 4.33 12.28
CA ILE A 113 -10.93 3.40 12.91
C ILE A 113 -12.36 3.92 12.69
N ASN A 114 -13.22 3.07 12.15
CA ASN A 114 -14.65 3.32 12.00
C ASN A 114 -15.45 2.13 12.53
N ASN A 115 -16.27 2.36 13.56
CA ASN A 115 -17.07 1.32 14.22
C ASN A 115 -16.24 0.07 14.58
N ASN A 116 -15.09 0.24 15.21
CA ASN A 116 -14.11 -0.79 15.56
C ASN A 116 -13.43 -1.51 14.38
N ASN A 117 -13.71 -1.12 13.16
CA ASN A 117 -13.03 -1.65 11.99
C ASN A 117 -11.89 -0.73 11.56
N LEU A 118 -10.77 -1.30 11.19
CA LEU A 118 -9.70 -0.57 10.52
C LEU A 118 -10.09 -0.34 9.06
N VAL A 119 -10.04 0.91 8.64
CA VAL A 119 -10.47 1.33 7.29
C VAL A 119 -9.35 2.12 6.62
N LEU A 120 -9.18 1.90 5.33
CA LEU A 120 -8.34 2.70 4.45
C LEU A 120 -9.22 3.31 3.36
N ASP A 121 -9.34 4.62 3.37
CA ASP A 121 -9.84 5.39 2.23
C ASP A 121 -8.68 5.79 1.33
N GLY A 122 -8.95 5.99 0.06
CA GLY A 122 -7.94 6.50 -0.85
C GLY A 122 -8.41 6.62 -2.28
N LYS A 123 -7.54 7.19 -3.10
CA LYS A 123 -7.69 7.28 -4.55
C LYS A 123 -6.67 6.35 -5.20
N PHE A 124 -7.17 5.49 -6.05
CA PHE A 124 -6.34 4.58 -6.85
C PHE A 124 -6.20 5.13 -8.27
N VAL A 125 -4.98 5.17 -8.74
CA VAL A 125 -4.64 5.62 -10.10
C VAL A 125 -3.88 4.51 -10.80
N ALA A 126 -4.36 4.12 -11.98
CA ALA A 126 -3.69 3.18 -12.87
C ALA A 126 -3.36 3.87 -14.20
N VAL A 127 -2.10 3.85 -14.61
CA VAL A 127 -1.62 4.35 -15.89
C VAL A 127 -1.15 3.17 -16.73
N PHE A 128 -1.64 3.04 -17.95
CA PHE A 128 -1.41 1.88 -18.81
C PHE A 128 -0.46 2.20 -19.95
N ASP A 129 0.69 1.52 -19.96
CA ASP A 129 1.64 1.57 -21.07
C ASP A 129 1.20 0.63 -22.21
N ASN A 130 0.49 -0.47 -21.86
CA ASN A 130 -0.06 -1.42 -22.80
C ASN A 130 -1.45 -1.91 -22.42
N PHE A 131 -2.48 -1.14 -22.77
CA PHE A 131 -3.87 -1.46 -22.48
C PHE A 131 -4.37 -2.77 -23.14
N ASN A 132 -3.76 -3.24 -24.21
CA ASN A 132 -4.16 -4.48 -24.87
C ASN A 132 -3.99 -5.71 -23.96
N VAL A 133 -3.04 -5.69 -23.04
CA VAL A 133 -2.82 -6.77 -22.07
C VAL A 133 -4.02 -6.90 -21.13
N ILE A 134 -4.58 -5.77 -20.69
CA ILE A 134 -5.75 -5.75 -19.80
C ILE A 134 -6.95 -6.37 -20.50
N TYR A 135 -7.22 -5.94 -21.72
CA TYR A 135 -8.31 -6.50 -22.51
C TYR A 135 -8.14 -7.99 -22.79
N LYS A 136 -6.92 -8.48 -22.91
CA LYS A 136 -6.65 -9.92 -22.99
C LYS A 136 -6.96 -10.62 -21.67
N CYS A 137 -6.54 -10.07 -20.55
CA CYS A 137 -6.85 -10.63 -19.22
C CYS A 137 -8.36 -10.66 -18.95
N LEU A 138 -9.08 -9.60 -19.31
CA LEU A 138 -10.54 -9.52 -19.20
C LEU A 138 -11.30 -10.28 -20.31
N GLN A 139 -10.58 -10.97 -21.20
CA GLN A 139 -11.15 -11.71 -22.34
C GLN A 139 -12.07 -10.86 -23.22
N SER A 140 -11.85 -9.54 -23.27
CA SER A 140 -12.67 -8.62 -24.03
C SER A 140 -12.48 -8.80 -25.53
N SER A 141 -13.59 -8.83 -26.29
CA SER A 141 -13.57 -8.89 -27.75
C SER A 141 -12.83 -7.70 -28.36
N ARG A 142 -12.10 -7.91 -29.46
CA ARG A 142 -11.31 -6.87 -30.13
C ARG A 142 -12.15 -5.65 -30.53
N ASN A 143 -13.40 -5.86 -30.92
CA ASN A 143 -14.30 -4.79 -31.37
C ASN A 143 -14.68 -3.79 -30.25
N TYR A 144 -14.53 -4.18 -28.99
CA TYR A 144 -14.84 -3.33 -27.83
C TYR A 144 -13.60 -2.70 -27.19
N ARG A 145 -12.40 -2.97 -27.71
CA ARG A 145 -11.16 -2.44 -27.15
C ARG A 145 -10.95 -1.01 -27.62
N LYS A 146 -11.09 -0.08 -26.68
CA LYS A 146 -10.73 1.33 -26.87
C LYS A 146 -9.38 1.62 -26.25
N GLU A 147 -8.71 2.65 -26.69
CA GLU A 147 -7.49 3.11 -26.04
C GLU A 147 -7.78 3.50 -24.58
N LEU A 148 -7.08 2.87 -23.66
CA LEU A 148 -7.21 3.11 -22.23
C LEU A 148 -5.84 3.53 -21.70
N LYS A 149 -5.70 4.82 -21.37
CA LYS A 149 -4.44 5.39 -20.85
C LYS A 149 -4.41 5.44 -19.34
N LYS A 150 -5.54 5.76 -18.72
CA LYS A 150 -5.63 5.99 -17.30
C LYS A 150 -7.00 5.57 -16.77
N ILE A 151 -7.02 4.99 -15.58
CA ILE A 151 -8.21 4.81 -14.75
C ILE A 151 -7.90 5.44 -13.39
N GLU A 152 -8.87 6.11 -12.82
CA GLU A 152 -8.81 6.55 -11.44
C GLU A 152 -10.19 6.41 -10.79
N PHE A 153 -10.18 6.03 -9.52
CA PHE A 153 -11.38 5.88 -8.71
C PHE A 153 -11.04 6.03 -7.23
N ASN A 154 -12.01 6.44 -6.44
CA ASN A 154 -11.88 6.38 -5.00
C ASN A 154 -12.26 5.00 -4.50
N PHE A 155 -11.65 4.57 -3.41
CA PHE A 155 -11.95 3.30 -2.78
C PHE A 155 -11.98 3.44 -1.26
N ASN A 156 -12.73 2.54 -0.65
CA ASN A 156 -12.78 2.32 0.78
C ASN A 156 -12.52 0.84 1.03
N TYR A 157 -11.48 0.50 1.78
CA TYR A 157 -11.13 -0.87 2.13
C TYR A 157 -11.30 -1.09 3.63
N ASN A 158 -12.17 -2.04 4.00
CA ASN A 158 -12.35 -2.48 5.38
C ASN A 158 -11.48 -3.72 5.63
N PHE A 159 -10.46 -3.59 6.48
CA PHE A 159 -9.50 -4.68 6.76
C PHE A 159 -10.14 -5.84 7.53
N ASP A 160 -11.12 -5.57 8.39
CA ASP A 160 -11.74 -6.60 9.22
C ASP A 160 -12.75 -7.45 8.44
N GLN A 161 -13.41 -6.84 7.47
CA GLN A 161 -14.39 -7.51 6.61
C GLN A 161 -13.78 -7.98 5.29
N GLU A 162 -12.56 -7.55 4.97
CA GLU A 162 -11.89 -7.77 3.68
C GLU A 162 -12.73 -7.31 2.48
N ILE A 163 -13.49 -6.20 2.66
CA ILE A 163 -14.39 -5.66 1.64
C ILE A 163 -13.77 -4.37 1.09
N ILE A 164 -13.74 -4.26 -0.23
CA ILE A 164 -13.40 -3.03 -0.94
C ILE A 164 -14.63 -2.48 -1.67
N ASN A 165 -14.92 -1.19 -1.46
CA ASN A 165 -15.96 -0.45 -2.16
C ASN A 165 -15.31 0.58 -3.07
N PHE A 166 -15.92 0.84 -4.22
CA PHE A 166 -15.44 1.80 -5.23
C PHE A 166 -16.48 2.88 -5.46
N SER A 167 -16.02 4.11 -5.69
CA SER A 167 -16.84 5.27 -6.03
C SER A 167 -16.18 6.18 -7.07
#